data_3068434d6867a6d17e24ee9112b732c4
#
_entry.id   3068434d6867a6d17e24ee9112b732c4
#
_cell.length_a   1.000
_cell.length_b   1.000
_cell.length_c   1.000
_cell.angle_alpha   90.00
_cell.angle_beta   90.00
_cell.angle_gamma   90.00
#
_symmetry.space_group_name_H-M   'P 1'
#
loop_
_entity.id
_entity.type
_entity.pdbx_description
1 polymer ?
#
loop_
_entity_poly.entity_id
_entity_poly.type
_entity_poly.pdbx_seq_one_letter_code
_entity_poly.pdbx_strand_id
1 'polypeptide(L)'
;MLTNDDIAEAFKLTASLMDLHGENSFKAKSYSSAVYQIEKLEINLAEKNKGEIVSAGISEGMASKIIEFAQKGTFSELQQLMDKTPKGILEMLSIKGLGGKKVKTLWDELKIESIHELLEACNAGKVAQIKGFGEKTQEAIIKEISFRTANADKMHYADAELIAFALENALNNIDTVEKVSLAGQVRRRMEIVDLIQLVVATHSFGSISQFLSEHPKLIPNEKISSPFAWRGFWKNEDGLSSLKVEVKFTTTQNFVNQVFVNSASEKHLTQHIQGKNLWQAAKNQQFQSEGEIYQTLQLPYIEPELREGTFEFSLTSSPTLLEMSDLKGCLHNHSTYSDGKNSLLQMSQACIDMGLEYFGICDHSQTAFYANGLTEERVIQQHHEIEKLNQQLAPFKIFKGIESDILPDGRLDYPDDILKTFDFIVASVHSGLKMDKEKATARLIKAIENPYTSILGHPTGRLLLRREGYTLDFEKVIDACVANQVVIEINASPWRLDLDWRWVHIAIEKGAMLSINPDAHEIAGLKDMYYGVWVARKGGATPAHILNTKSLKEIELFFNQ
;
A
#
# COMPACT_ATOMS: atom_id res chain seq x y z
N MET A 1 10.56 -12.47 -10.88
CA MET A 1 10.03 -13.75 -11.46
C MET A 1 8.69 -13.40 -12.06
N LEU A 2 8.40 -13.83 -13.30
CA LEU A 2 7.13 -13.51 -13.96
C LEU A 2 5.96 -14.21 -13.24
N THR A 3 4.87 -13.49 -13.06
CA THR A 3 3.67 -13.94 -12.33
C THR A 3 2.47 -14.10 -13.26
N ASN A 4 1.40 -14.69 -12.77
CA ASN A 4 0.13 -14.72 -13.50
C ASN A 4 -0.45 -13.32 -13.74
N ASP A 5 -0.19 -12.37 -12.83
CA ASP A 5 -0.64 -10.99 -12.98
C ASP A 5 0.06 -10.30 -14.15
N ASP A 6 1.38 -10.52 -14.33
CA ASP A 6 2.12 -9.99 -15.47
C ASP A 6 1.57 -10.53 -16.81
N ILE A 7 1.23 -11.82 -16.84
CA ILE A 7 0.61 -12.45 -18.00
C ILE A 7 -0.80 -11.87 -18.27
N ALA A 8 -1.60 -11.70 -17.22
CA ALA A 8 -2.94 -11.13 -17.31
C ALA A 8 -2.90 -9.67 -17.79
N GLU A 9 -1.96 -8.87 -17.30
CA GLU A 9 -1.78 -7.48 -17.76
C GLU A 9 -1.35 -7.40 -19.23
N ALA A 10 -0.44 -8.25 -19.66
CA ALA A 10 -0.04 -8.33 -21.07
C ALA A 10 -1.24 -8.71 -21.97
N PHE A 11 -2.10 -9.60 -21.50
CA PHE A 11 -3.30 -10.00 -22.24
C PHE A 11 -4.40 -8.92 -22.23
N LYS A 12 -4.59 -8.20 -21.10
CA LYS A 12 -5.48 -7.02 -21.01
C LYS A 12 -5.06 -5.93 -21.98
N LEU A 13 -3.75 -5.64 -22.00
CA LEU A 13 -3.18 -4.66 -22.93
C LEU A 13 -3.42 -5.07 -24.37
N THR A 14 -3.18 -6.35 -24.72
CA THR A 14 -3.40 -6.88 -26.07
C THR A 14 -4.87 -6.72 -26.49
N ALA A 15 -5.82 -7.07 -25.64
CA ALA A 15 -7.25 -6.89 -25.92
C ALA A 15 -7.60 -5.42 -26.15
N SER A 16 -7.05 -4.51 -25.35
CA SER A 16 -7.27 -3.06 -25.47
C SER A 16 -6.67 -2.49 -26.76
N LEU A 17 -5.49 -2.96 -27.15
CA LEU A 17 -4.84 -2.57 -28.40
C LEU A 17 -5.58 -3.10 -29.63
N MET A 18 -6.14 -4.32 -29.57
CA MET A 18 -7.02 -4.84 -30.62
C MET A 18 -8.27 -3.99 -30.80
N ASP A 19 -8.92 -3.61 -29.71
CA ASP A 19 -10.07 -2.70 -29.74
C ASP A 19 -9.66 -1.31 -30.31
N LEU A 20 -8.49 -0.80 -29.94
CA LEU A 20 -7.93 0.47 -30.44
C LEU A 20 -7.73 0.43 -31.96
N HIS A 21 -7.13 -0.63 -32.49
CA HIS A 21 -6.86 -0.76 -33.92
C HIS A 21 -8.04 -1.29 -34.71
N GLY A 22 -9.17 -1.59 -34.07
CA GLY A 22 -10.37 -2.11 -34.73
C GLY A 22 -10.18 -3.53 -35.28
N GLU A 23 -9.33 -4.32 -34.65
CA GLU A 23 -9.11 -5.71 -35.03
C GLU A 23 -10.28 -6.62 -34.62
N ASN A 24 -10.17 -7.90 -34.95
CA ASN A 24 -11.23 -8.88 -34.74
C ASN A 24 -11.70 -8.92 -33.27
N SER A 25 -12.93 -8.45 -33.02
CA SER A 25 -13.54 -8.37 -31.69
C SER A 25 -13.70 -9.73 -31.00
N PHE A 26 -13.80 -10.84 -31.73
CA PHE A 26 -13.82 -12.19 -31.14
C PHE A 26 -12.46 -12.55 -30.55
N LYS A 27 -11.37 -12.12 -31.19
CA LYS A 27 -10.01 -12.35 -30.72
C LYS A 27 -9.72 -11.53 -29.46
N ALA A 28 -10.13 -10.25 -29.43
CA ALA A 28 -10.03 -9.42 -28.22
C ALA A 28 -10.81 -10.03 -27.04
N LYS A 29 -12.01 -10.55 -27.28
CA LYS A 29 -12.79 -11.28 -26.26
C LYS A 29 -12.09 -12.56 -25.77
N SER A 30 -11.38 -13.27 -26.65
CA SER A 30 -10.63 -14.47 -26.25
C SER A 30 -9.50 -14.14 -25.28
N TYR A 31 -8.81 -13.00 -25.46
CA TYR A 31 -7.83 -12.50 -24.49
C TYR A 31 -8.48 -12.14 -23.16
N SER A 32 -9.60 -11.39 -23.19
CA SER A 32 -10.33 -11.04 -21.97
C SER A 32 -10.85 -12.26 -21.20
N SER A 33 -11.29 -13.30 -21.92
CA SER A 33 -11.69 -14.56 -21.30
C SER A 33 -10.51 -15.31 -20.68
N ALA A 34 -9.34 -15.31 -21.36
CA ALA A 34 -8.13 -15.92 -20.82
C ALA A 34 -7.64 -15.17 -19.57
N VAL A 35 -7.72 -13.85 -19.54
CA VAL A 35 -7.41 -13.05 -18.32
C VAL A 35 -8.22 -13.54 -17.13
N TYR A 36 -9.54 -13.64 -17.28
CA TYR A 36 -10.42 -14.12 -16.22
C TYR A 36 -10.08 -15.53 -15.72
N GLN A 37 -9.61 -16.41 -16.63
CA GLN A 37 -9.16 -17.76 -16.27
C GLN A 37 -7.80 -17.72 -15.56
N ILE A 38 -6.83 -16.94 -16.07
CA ILE A 38 -5.47 -16.82 -15.52
C ILE A 38 -5.50 -16.28 -14.08
N GLU A 39 -6.32 -15.26 -13.83
CA GLU A 39 -6.47 -14.63 -12.51
C GLU A 39 -7.03 -15.58 -11.44
N LYS A 40 -7.67 -16.70 -11.86
CA LYS A 40 -8.22 -17.72 -10.96
C LYS A 40 -7.29 -18.91 -10.71
N LEU A 41 -6.17 -19.00 -11.42
CA LEU A 41 -5.26 -20.13 -11.29
C LEU A 41 -4.22 -19.93 -10.19
N GLU A 42 -4.16 -20.88 -9.28
CA GLU A 42 -3.19 -20.90 -8.18
C GLU A 42 -1.76 -21.26 -8.63
N ILE A 43 -1.64 -21.91 -9.80
CA ILE A 43 -0.35 -22.33 -10.35
C ILE A 43 0.29 -21.20 -11.14
N ASN A 44 1.58 -20.93 -10.93
CA ASN A 44 2.31 -19.96 -11.75
C ASN A 44 2.48 -20.51 -13.18
N LEU A 45 1.74 -19.94 -14.12
CA LEU A 45 1.73 -20.36 -15.52
C LEU A 45 3.05 -20.09 -16.24
N ALA A 46 3.83 -19.11 -15.78
CA ALA A 46 5.15 -18.81 -16.37
C ALA A 46 6.17 -19.96 -16.20
N GLU A 47 5.94 -20.85 -15.23
CA GLU A 47 6.80 -22.00 -14.93
C GLU A 47 6.29 -23.33 -15.53
N LYS A 48 5.14 -23.32 -16.23
CA LYS A 48 4.47 -24.50 -16.74
C LYS A 48 4.73 -24.74 -18.22
N ASN A 49 4.71 -26.00 -18.62
CA ASN A 49 4.72 -26.35 -20.04
C ASN A 49 3.33 -26.21 -20.69
N LYS A 50 3.27 -26.23 -22.02
CA LYS A 50 2.04 -26.03 -22.78
C LYS A 50 0.92 -27.00 -22.39
N GLY A 51 1.26 -28.27 -22.16
CA GLY A 51 0.29 -29.31 -21.80
C GLY A 51 -0.34 -29.04 -20.43
N GLU A 52 0.46 -28.64 -19.45
CA GLU A 52 0.00 -28.27 -18.11
C GLU A 52 -0.92 -27.03 -18.15
N ILE A 53 -0.53 -25.99 -18.93
CA ILE A 53 -1.34 -24.77 -19.10
C ILE A 53 -2.70 -25.10 -19.74
N VAL A 54 -2.72 -25.95 -20.77
CA VAL A 54 -3.97 -26.38 -21.41
C VAL A 54 -4.83 -27.22 -20.45
N SER A 55 -4.21 -28.10 -19.66
CA SER A 55 -4.89 -28.90 -18.64
C SER A 55 -5.50 -28.05 -17.52
N ALA A 56 -4.96 -26.85 -17.27
CA ALA A 56 -5.51 -25.86 -16.36
C ALA A 56 -6.69 -25.06 -16.94
N GLY A 57 -7.16 -25.38 -18.15
CA GLY A 57 -8.34 -24.76 -18.78
C GLY A 57 -8.03 -23.64 -19.77
N ILE A 58 -6.78 -23.30 -19.99
CA ILE A 58 -6.36 -22.26 -20.94
C ILE A 58 -6.33 -22.86 -22.37
N SER A 59 -6.87 -22.14 -23.33
CA SER A 59 -6.86 -22.62 -24.74
C SER A 59 -5.44 -22.77 -25.29
N GLU A 60 -5.21 -23.72 -26.22
CA GLU A 60 -3.89 -23.96 -26.82
C GLU A 60 -3.22 -22.71 -27.41
N GLY A 61 -4.03 -21.85 -28.05
CA GLY A 61 -3.53 -20.60 -28.64
C GLY A 61 -3.04 -19.61 -27.58
N MET A 62 -3.73 -19.50 -26.45
CA MET A 62 -3.32 -18.66 -25.34
C MET A 62 -2.14 -19.27 -24.56
N ALA A 63 -2.14 -20.60 -24.37
CA ALA A 63 -1.02 -21.30 -23.74
C ALA A 63 0.31 -21.07 -24.50
N SER A 64 0.29 -21.09 -25.82
CA SER A 64 1.50 -20.78 -26.63
C SER A 64 2.01 -19.36 -26.40
N LYS A 65 1.10 -18.38 -26.23
CA LYS A 65 1.45 -16.97 -25.96
C LYS A 65 1.98 -16.76 -24.54
N ILE A 66 1.43 -17.50 -23.57
CA ILE A 66 1.95 -17.50 -22.19
C ILE A 66 3.40 -17.98 -22.16
N ILE A 67 3.70 -19.07 -22.87
CA ILE A 67 5.08 -19.58 -22.97
C ILE A 67 6.00 -18.56 -23.65
N GLU A 68 5.55 -17.96 -24.76
CA GLU A 68 6.34 -16.95 -25.45
C GLU A 68 6.60 -15.75 -24.54
N PHE A 69 5.60 -15.31 -23.79
CA PHE A 69 5.72 -14.22 -22.82
C PHE A 69 6.70 -14.58 -21.68
N ALA A 70 6.59 -15.78 -21.13
CA ALA A 70 7.49 -16.25 -20.07
C ALA A 70 8.97 -16.31 -20.52
N GLN A 71 9.21 -16.60 -21.80
CA GLN A 71 10.56 -16.70 -22.36
C GLN A 71 11.16 -15.36 -22.80
N LYS A 72 10.32 -14.43 -23.29
CA LYS A 72 10.77 -13.21 -23.98
C LYS A 72 10.32 -11.91 -23.31
N GLY A 73 9.46 -11.96 -22.29
CA GLY A 73 8.80 -10.78 -21.71
C GLY A 73 7.76 -10.14 -22.64
N THR A 74 7.49 -10.75 -23.81
CA THR A 74 6.48 -10.31 -24.78
C THR A 74 6.08 -11.49 -25.66
N PHE A 75 5.07 -11.33 -26.49
CA PHE A 75 4.72 -12.28 -27.56
C PHE A 75 4.42 -11.53 -28.85
N SER A 76 4.59 -12.23 -29.98
CA SER A 76 4.63 -11.63 -31.32
C SER A 76 3.45 -10.71 -31.62
N GLU A 77 2.25 -11.06 -31.20
CA GLU A 77 1.05 -10.27 -31.46
C GLU A 77 0.99 -8.98 -30.62
N LEU A 78 1.34 -9.05 -29.34
CA LEU A 78 1.47 -7.86 -28.48
C LEU A 78 2.52 -6.91 -29.04
N GLN A 79 3.70 -7.43 -29.41
CA GLN A 79 4.78 -6.62 -29.98
C GLN A 79 4.34 -5.89 -31.25
N GLN A 80 3.69 -6.58 -32.20
CA GLN A 80 3.17 -5.95 -33.43
C GLN A 80 2.15 -4.86 -33.17
N LEU A 81 1.29 -5.05 -32.15
CA LEU A 81 0.31 -4.03 -31.75
C LEU A 81 0.99 -2.83 -31.09
N MET A 82 1.98 -3.05 -30.24
CA MET A 82 2.75 -1.99 -29.60
C MET A 82 3.55 -1.19 -30.61
N ASP A 83 4.23 -1.84 -31.56
CA ASP A 83 5.09 -1.18 -32.57
C ASP A 83 4.29 -0.21 -33.47
N LYS A 84 3.02 -0.49 -33.73
CA LYS A 84 2.14 0.40 -34.52
C LYS A 84 1.39 1.44 -33.70
N THR A 85 1.53 1.42 -32.36
CA THR A 85 0.81 2.32 -31.47
C THR A 85 1.76 3.39 -30.92
N PRO A 86 1.49 4.70 -31.13
CA PRO A 86 2.29 5.77 -30.54
C PRO A 86 2.36 5.65 -29.01
N LYS A 87 3.53 5.98 -28.43
CA LYS A 87 3.77 5.83 -26.98
C LYS A 87 2.71 6.57 -26.15
N GLY A 88 2.33 7.77 -26.52
CA GLY A 88 1.33 8.54 -25.76
C GLY A 88 -0.07 7.92 -25.83
N ILE A 89 -0.41 7.17 -26.90
CA ILE A 89 -1.65 6.40 -26.99
C ILE A 89 -1.62 5.21 -26.01
N LEU A 90 -0.45 4.55 -25.88
CA LEU A 90 -0.27 3.49 -24.86
C LEU A 90 -0.45 4.07 -23.44
N GLU A 91 0.10 5.25 -23.18
CA GLU A 91 -0.09 5.96 -21.91
C GLU A 91 -1.57 6.31 -21.67
N MET A 92 -2.32 6.75 -22.70
CA MET A 92 -3.75 7.04 -22.58
C MET A 92 -4.60 5.80 -22.26
N LEU A 93 -4.23 4.61 -22.75
CA LEU A 93 -4.92 3.36 -22.43
C LEU A 93 -4.81 2.98 -20.94
N SER A 94 -3.80 3.48 -20.25
CA SER A 94 -3.64 3.26 -18.82
C SER A 94 -4.53 4.15 -17.94
N ILE A 95 -5.20 5.18 -18.53
CA ILE A 95 -6.10 6.08 -17.79
C ILE A 95 -7.40 5.35 -17.45
N LYS A 96 -7.75 5.32 -16.17
CA LYS A 96 -8.98 4.67 -15.69
C LYS A 96 -10.22 5.23 -16.39
N GLY A 97 -10.99 4.32 -17.01
CA GLY A 97 -12.21 4.68 -17.74
C GLY A 97 -12.00 5.02 -19.23
N LEU A 98 -10.73 4.98 -19.71
CA LEU A 98 -10.39 5.07 -21.12
C LEU A 98 -9.95 3.70 -21.64
N GLY A 99 -10.91 2.88 -22.11
CA GLY A 99 -10.60 1.65 -22.83
C GLY A 99 -10.28 1.91 -24.31
N GLY A 100 -9.76 0.89 -25.03
CA GLY A 100 -9.30 0.99 -26.41
C GLY A 100 -10.26 1.72 -27.36
N LYS A 101 -11.56 1.48 -27.27
CA LYS A 101 -12.58 2.15 -28.10
C LYS A 101 -12.68 3.64 -27.84
N LYS A 102 -12.61 4.07 -26.59
CA LYS A 102 -12.63 5.50 -26.22
C LYS A 102 -11.36 6.20 -26.65
N VAL A 103 -10.20 5.58 -26.43
CA VAL A 103 -8.91 6.12 -26.87
C VAL A 103 -8.88 6.23 -28.39
N LYS A 104 -9.39 5.21 -29.11
CA LYS A 104 -9.55 5.27 -30.57
C LYS A 104 -10.37 6.49 -31.01
N THR A 105 -11.51 6.73 -30.38
CA THR A 105 -12.38 7.88 -30.71
C THR A 105 -11.65 9.21 -30.50
N LEU A 106 -10.91 9.38 -29.39
CA LEU A 106 -10.12 10.58 -29.11
C LEU A 106 -9.00 10.77 -30.13
N TRP A 107 -8.33 9.68 -30.51
CA TRP A 107 -7.28 9.69 -31.51
C TRP A 107 -7.81 10.04 -32.91
N ASP A 108 -8.92 9.37 -33.32
CA ASP A 108 -9.50 9.56 -34.64
C ASP A 108 -10.17 10.93 -34.82
N GLU A 109 -10.93 11.43 -33.82
CA GLU A 109 -11.73 12.65 -33.94
C GLU A 109 -10.98 13.92 -33.54
N LEU A 110 -10.16 13.88 -32.48
CA LEU A 110 -9.42 15.04 -31.97
C LEU A 110 -7.92 15.01 -32.31
N LYS A 111 -7.43 13.93 -32.91
CA LYS A 111 -5.99 13.75 -33.23
C LYS A 111 -5.09 13.84 -32.01
N ILE A 112 -5.58 13.41 -30.85
CA ILE A 112 -4.85 13.40 -29.59
C ILE A 112 -3.94 12.17 -29.56
N GLU A 113 -2.64 12.39 -29.34
CA GLU A 113 -1.61 11.35 -29.27
C GLU A 113 -0.82 11.35 -27.95
N SER A 114 -1.17 12.24 -27.01
CA SER A 114 -0.49 12.34 -25.70
C SER A 114 -1.46 12.68 -24.57
N ILE A 115 -1.07 12.33 -23.32
CA ILE A 115 -1.83 12.72 -22.11
C ILE A 115 -1.92 14.24 -21.97
N HIS A 116 -0.89 14.98 -22.39
CA HIS A 116 -0.88 16.44 -22.34
C HIS A 116 -1.94 17.03 -23.27
N GLU A 117 -1.99 16.60 -24.53
CA GLU A 117 -3.01 17.04 -25.48
C GLU A 117 -4.42 16.64 -25.05
N LEU A 118 -4.57 15.46 -24.43
CA LEU A 118 -5.83 15.03 -23.85
C LEU A 118 -6.29 15.98 -22.73
N LEU A 119 -5.39 16.36 -21.83
CA LEU A 119 -5.70 17.31 -20.75
C LEU A 119 -6.08 18.68 -21.31
N GLU A 120 -5.36 19.20 -22.31
CA GLU A 120 -5.70 20.45 -22.97
C GLU A 120 -7.08 20.39 -23.64
N ALA A 121 -7.40 19.30 -24.34
CA ALA A 121 -8.69 19.10 -24.97
C ALA A 121 -9.84 19.01 -23.95
N CYS A 122 -9.59 18.35 -22.82
CA CYS A 122 -10.53 18.30 -21.70
C CYS A 122 -10.77 19.70 -21.11
N ASN A 123 -9.71 20.46 -20.82
CA ASN A 123 -9.81 21.82 -20.27
C ASN A 123 -10.52 22.78 -21.23
N ALA A 124 -10.39 22.56 -22.54
CA ALA A 124 -11.09 23.31 -23.57
C ALA A 124 -12.54 22.85 -23.80
N GLY A 125 -13.03 21.85 -23.07
CA GLY A 125 -14.40 21.31 -23.19
C GLY A 125 -14.65 20.49 -24.47
N LYS A 126 -13.62 20.19 -25.27
CA LYS A 126 -13.74 19.47 -26.54
C LYS A 126 -14.13 18.00 -26.36
N VAL A 127 -13.60 17.35 -25.32
CA VAL A 127 -13.85 15.93 -25.07
C VAL A 127 -15.32 15.68 -24.69
N ALA A 128 -15.94 16.57 -23.92
CA ALA A 128 -17.35 16.46 -23.53
C ALA A 128 -18.32 16.52 -24.72
N GLN A 129 -17.91 17.11 -25.84
CA GLN A 129 -18.72 17.24 -27.06
C GLN A 129 -18.73 15.97 -27.92
N ILE A 130 -17.80 15.05 -27.68
CA ILE A 130 -17.71 13.79 -28.41
C ILE A 130 -18.80 12.83 -27.94
N LYS A 131 -19.48 12.19 -28.89
CA LYS A 131 -20.50 11.19 -28.61
C LYS A 131 -19.94 10.05 -27.73
N GLY A 132 -20.55 9.85 -26.57
CA GLY A 132 -20.17 8.79 -25.60
C GLY A 132 -19.22 9.26 -24.48
N PHE A 133 -18.83 10.54 -24.43
CA PHE A 133 -18.00 11.10 -23.34
C PHE A 133 -18.85 11.91 -22.35
N GLY A 134 -19.34 13.08 -22.72
CA GLY A 134 -20.08 13.98 -21.82
C GLY A 134 -19.21 14.62 -20.72
N GLU A 135 -19.76 15.63 -20.03
CA GLU A 135 -19.05 16.42 -19.00
C GLU A 135 -18.49 15.57 -17.86
N LYS A 136 -19.27 14.65 -17.31
CA LYS A 136 -18.82 13.79 -16.20
C LYS A 136 -17.61 12.91 -16.57
N THR A 137 -17.55 12.44 -17.82
CA THR A 137 -16.40 11.65 -18.28
C THR A 137 -15.17 12.54 -18.45
N GLN A 138 -15.33 13.73 -19.00
CA GLN A 138 -14.25 14.71 -19.13
C GLN A 138 -13.68 15.11 -17.77
N GLU A 139 -14.53 15.45 -16.79
CA GLU A 139 -14.11 15.75 -15.41
C GLU A 139 -13.36 14.59 -14.76
N ALA A 140 -13.83 13.37 -14.97
CA ALA A 140 -13.15 12.18 -14.45
C ALA A 140 -11.76 11.98 -15.08
N ILE A 141 -11.61 12.25 -16.39
CA ILE A 141 -10.32 12.20 -17.09
C ILE A 141 -9.37 13.28 -16.53
N ILE A 142 -9.84 14.53 -16.39
CA ILE A 142 -9.03 15.62 -15.81
C ILE A 142 -8.55 15.24 -14.41
N LYS A 143 -9.46 14.75 -13.55
CA LYS A 143 -9.13 14.32 -12.19
C LYS A 143 -8.07 13.23 -12.18
N GLU A 144 -8.23 12.21 -13.02
CA GLU A 144 -7.28 11.08 -13.11
C GLU A 144 -5.91 11.51 -13.61
N ILE A 145 -5.84 12.36 -14.66
CA ILE A 145 -4.57 12.88 -15.17
C ILE A 145 -3.89 13.75 -14.12
N SER A 146 -4.63 14.66 -13.49
CA SER A 146 -4.09 15.51 -12.42
C SER A 146 -3.55 14.70 -11.25
N PHE A 147 -4.27 13.66 -10.85
CA PHE A 147 -3.86 12.76 -9.78
C PHE A 147 -2.56 11.99 -10.15
N ARG A 148 -2.46 11.46 -11.36
CA ARG A 148 -1.25 10.78 -11.84
C ARG A 148 -0.06 11.70 -11.93
N THR A 149 -0.26 12.90 -12.50
CA THR A 149 0.81 13.90 -12.60
C THR A 149 1.32 14.32 -11.22
N ALA A 150 0.42 14.52 -10.26
CA ALA A 150 0.79 14.85 -8.88
C ALA A 150 1.50 13.72 -8.12
N ASN A 151 1.44 12.49 -8.63
CA ASN A 151 2.04 11.31 -8.01
C ASN A 151 3.13 10.64 -8.85
N ALA A 152 3.46 11.18 -10.03
CA ALA A 152 4.41 10.56 -10.97
C ALA A 152 5.84 10.43 -10.40
N ASP A 153 6.22 11.28 -9.45
CA ASP A 153 7.52 11.28 -8.79
C ASP A 153 7.48 10.69 -7.38
N LYS A 154 6.43 9.93 -7.05
CA LYS A 154 6.22 9.31 -5.73
C LYS A 154 6.19 7.80 -5.80
N MET A 155 6.52 7.17 -4.68
CA MET A 155 6.57 5.72 -4.53
C MET A 155 6.00 5.31 -3.17
N HIS A 156 5.41 4.11 -3.08
CA HIS A 156 5.06 3.53 -1.79
C HIS A 156 6.31 3.33 -0.94
N TYR A 157 6.16 3.46 0.36
CA TYR A 157 7.26 3.25 1.29
C TYR A 157 7.94 1.88 1.09
N ALA A 158 7.16 0.82 0.90
CA ALA A 158 7.68 -0.53 0.73
C ALA A 158 8.67 -0.66 -0.45
N ASP A 159 8.36 -0.02 -1.57
CA ASP A 159 9.24 -0.03 -2.75
C ASP A 159 10.45 0.90 -2.55
N ALA A 160 10.23 2.08 -1.99
CA ALA A 160 11.28 3.06 -1.72
C ALA A 160 12.30 2.56 -0.69
N GLU A 161 11.86 1.80 0.32
CA GLU A 161 12.69 1.20 1.35
C GLU A 161 13.70 0.21 0.73
N LEU A 162 13.26 -0.64 -0.19
CA LEU A 162 14.14 -1.60 -0.88
C LEU A 162 15.25 -0.88 -1.65
N ILE A 163 14.91 0.19 -2.37
CA ILE A 163 15.87 1.00 -3.11
C ILE A 163 16.84 1.69 -2.13
N ALA A 164 16.32 2.26 -1.07
CA ALA A 164 17.10 3.00 -0.08
C ALA A 164 18.11 2.09 0.63
N PHE A 165 17.72 0.89 1.05
CA PHE A 165 18.63 -0.09 1.65
C PHE A 165 19.65 -0.62 0.65
N ALA A 166 19.27 -0.84 -0.60
CA ALA A 166 20.23 -1.25 -1.64
C ALA A 166 21.31 -0.18 -1.85
N LEU A 167 20.93 1.10 -1.89
CA LEU A 167 21.87 2.22 -2.00
C LEU A 167 22.73 2.36 -0.74
N GLU A 168 22.17 2.24 0.45
CA GLU A 168 22.89 2.29 1.72
C GLU A 168 23.95 1.19 1.78
N ASN A 169 23.57 -0.05 1.44
CA ASN A 169 24.51 -1.18 1.39
C ASN A 169 25.60 -0.99 0.34
N ALA A 170 25.26 -0.49 -0.85
CA ALA A 170 26.24 -0.21 -1.89
C ALA A 170 27.27 0.85 -1.45
N LEU A 171 26.82 1.90 -0.78
CA LEU A 171 27.68 2.95 -0.26
C LEU A 171 28.55 2.46 0.91
N ASN A 172 28.01 1.63 1.80
CA ASN A 172 28.77 1.04 2.91
C ASN A 172 29.96 0.17 2.46
N ASN A 173 29.90 -0.39 1.25
CA ASN A 173 30.95 -1.22 0.70
C ASN A 173 32.07 -0.43 -0.01
N ILE A 174 32.05 0.89 0.02
CA ILE A 174 33.08 1.74 -0.58
C ILE A 174 34.12 2.09 0.49
N ASP A 175 35.39 1.74 0.29
CA ASP A 175 36.47 1.93 1.26
C ASP A 175 36.63 3.36 1.79
N THR A 176 36.24 4.36 1.00
CA THR A 176 36.32 5.78 1.38
C THR A 176 35.11 6.28 2.16
N VAL A 177 34.10 5.45 2.39
CA VAL A 177 32.93 5.77 3.21
C VAL A 177 33.20 5.38 4.65
N GLU A 178 33.18 6.35 5.57
CA GLU A 178 33.39 6.12 6.98
C GLU A 178 32.09 5.78 7.73
N LYS A 179 30.97 6.44 7.33
CA LYS A 179 29.63 6.19 7.84
C LYS A 179 28.59 6.51 6.77
N VAL A 180 27.51 5.75 6.75
CA VAL A 180 26.32 6.06 5.97
C VAL A 180 25.07 5.87 6.83
N SER A 181 24.03 6.62 6.55
CA SER A 181 22.70 6.45 7.15
C SER A 181 21.62 6.90 6.19
N LEU A 182 20.52 6.16 6.18
CA LEU A 182 19.27 6.66 5.64
C LEU A 182 18.84 7.94 6.36
N ALA A 183 18.12 8.79 5.65
CA ALA A 183 17.57 10.05 6.16
C ALA A 183 16.18 10.31 5.55
N GLY A 184 15.66 11.50 5.74
CA GLY A 184 14.44 11.96 5.09
C GLY A 184 13.20 11.13 5.40
N GLN A 185 12.37 11.02 4.37
CA GLN A 185 11.07 10.36 4.45
C GLN A 185 11.19 8.86 4.73
N VAL A 186 12.19 8.18 4.17
CA VAL A 186 12.40 6.74 4.41
C VAL A 186 12.73 6.48 5.88
N ARG A 187 13.63 7.25 6.48
CA ARG A 187 13.97 7.09 7.89
C ARG A 187 12.81 7.46 8.82
N ARG A 188 11.96 8.40 8.41
CA ARG A 188 10.75 8.77 9.15
C ARG A 188 9.55 7.87 8.86
N ARG A 189 9.69 6.83 8.05
CA ARG A 189 8.61 5.88 7.74
C ARG A 189 7.37 6.55 7.17
N MET A 190 7.57 7.45 6.18
CA MET A 190 6.44 8.10 5.49
C MET A 190 5.78 7.10 4.54
N GLU A 191 4.46 7.03 4.55
CA GLU A 191 3.65 6.11 3.73
C GLU A 191 3.90 6.24 2.22
N ILE A 192 4.26 7.46 1.80
CA ILE A 192 4.64 7.82 0.43
C ILE A 192 5.97 8.55 0.46
N VAL A 193 6.87 8.17 -0.43
CA VAL A 193 8.20 8.74 -0.58
C VAL A 193 8.32 9.44 -1.93
N ASP A 194 8.71 10.70 -1.94
CA ASP A 194 9.03 11.48 -3.14
C ASP A 194 10.53 11.78 -3.27
N LEU A 195 11.30 11.47 -2.21
CA LEU A 195 12.74 11.69 -2.16
C LEU A 195 13.41 10.65 -1.25
N ILE A 196 14.30 9.83 -1.80
CA ILE A 196 15.22 9.01 -1.03
C ILE A 196 16.41 9.87 -0.64
N GLN A 197 16.70 9.95 0.66
CA GLN A 197 17.83 10.71 1.19
C GLN A 197 18.78 9.83 1.99
N LEU A 198 20.08 10.01 1.75
CA LEU A 198 21.15 9.41 2.54
C LEU A 198 22.15 10.48 2.98
N VAL A 199 22.82 10.23 4.09
CA VAL A 199 23.93 11.04 4.57
C VAL A 199 25.18 10.15 4.63
N VAL A 200 26.27 10.62 4.03
CA VAL A 200 27.53 9.88 3.91
C VAL A 200 28.66 10.70 4.52
N ALA A 201 29.36 10.15 5.49
CA ALA A 201 30.61 10.69 5.99
C ALA A 201 31.78 10.13 5.17
N THR A 202 32.54 11.02 4.53
CA THR A 202 33.68 10.66 3.69
C THR A 202 34.62 11.86 3.54
N HIS A 203 35.89 11.58 3.23
CA HIS A 203 36.84 12.59 2.77
C HIS A 203 37.02 12.58 1.23
N SER A 204 36.35 11.68 0.51
CA SER A 204 36.45 11.48 -0.93
C SER A 204 35.13 11.75 -1.66
N PHE A 205 34.62 12.96 -1.58
CA PHE A 205 33.33 13.33 -2.16
C PHE A 205 33.23 13.06 -3.67
N GLY A 206 34.34 13.31 -4.40
CA GLY A 206 34.39 13.11 -5.84
C GLY A 206 34.23 11.65 -6.25
N SER A 207 34.88 10.73 -5.55
CA SER A 207 34.79 9.29 -5.85
C SER A 207 33.39 8.74 -5.60
N ILE A 208 32.72 9.19 -4.54
CA ILE A 208 31.34 8.79 -4.25
C ILE A 208 30.38 9.36 -5.30
N SER A 209 30.55 10.65 -5.66
CA SER A 209 29.75 11.27 -6.74
C SER A 209 29.91 10.54 -8.07
N GLN A 210 31.13 10.12 -8.41
CA GLN A 210 31.40 9.33 -9.61
C GLN A 210 30.72 7.98 -9.55
N PHE A 211 30.87 7.22 -8.43
CA PHE A 211 30.20 5.94 -8.21
C PHE A 211 28.68 6.04 -8.42
N LEU A 212 28.04 7.06 -7.83
CA LEU A 212 26.59 7.30 -7.98
C LEU A 212 26.22 7.65 -9.43
N SER A 213 27.04 8.42 -10.12
CA SER A 213 26.79 8.82 -11.50
C SER A 213 26.98 7.69 -12.52
N GLU A 214 27.80 6.70 -12.18
CA GLU A 214 28.04 5.50 -12.99
C GLU A 214 27.06 4.37 -12.67
N HIS A 215 26.26 4.49 -11.61
CA HIS A 215 25.32 3.45 -11.20
C HIS A 215 24.20 3.26 -12.25
N PRO A 216 23.91 2.02 -12.72
CA PRO A 216 23.05 1.78 -13.89
C PRO A 216 21.58 2.20 -13.70
N LYS A 217 21.11 2.25 -12.45
CA LYS A 217 19.73 2.67 -12.08
C LYS A 217 19.63 4.15 -11.68
N LEU A 218 20.75 4.90 -11.61
CA LEU A 218 20.74 6.31 -11.23
C LEU A 218 20.96 7.20 -12.45
N ILE A 219 20.24 8.33 -12.48
CA ILE A 219 20.38 9.38 -13.49
C ILE A 219 20.84 10.62 -12.76
N PRO A 220 22.08 11.09 -12.92
CA PRO A 220 22.58 12.27 -12.24
C PRO A 220 21.89 13.54 -12.74
N ASN A 221 21.68 14.50 -11.85
CA ASN A 221 21.24 15.85 -12.20
C ASN A 221 22.33 16.85 -11.78
N GLU A 222 23.24 17.12 -12.71
CA GLU A 222 24.39 17.99 -12.47
C GLU A 222 24.00 19.44 -12.14
N LYS A 223 22.84 19.93 -12.64
CA LYS A 223 22.39 21.31 -12.41
C LYS A 223 22.07 21.60 -10.94
N ILE A 224 21.68 20.58 -10.18
CA ILE A 224 21.30 20.72 -8.75
C ILE A 224 22.24 19.98 -7.82
N SER A 225 23.20 19.22 -8.33
CA SER A 225 24.27 18.60 -7.57
C SER A 225 25.32 19.64 -7.14
N SER A 226 26.04 19.37 -6.08
CA SER A 226 27.08 20.25 -5.52
C SER A 226 28.20 19.41 -4.89
N PRO A 227 29.36 20.00 -4.52
CA PRO A 227 30.39 19.28 -3.78
C PRO A 227 29.92 18.67 -2.44
N PHE A 228 28.77 19.14 -1.90
CA PHE A 228 28.21 18.69 -0.62
C PHE A 228 27.03 17.76 -0.79
N ALA A 229 26.52 17.53 -2.00
CA ALA A 229 25.41 16.63 -2.26
C ALA A 229 25.35 16.20 -3.72
N TRP A 230 25.30 14.91 -3.94
CA TRP A 230 24.90 14.33 -5.22
C TRP A 230 23.36 14.31 -5.28
N ARG A 231 22.79 14.68 -6.42
CA ARG A 231 21.35 14.66 -6.67
C ARG A 231 21.06 14.06 -8.04
N GLY A 232 19.99 13.28 -8.10
CA GLY A 232 19.57 12.62 -9.31
C GLY A 232 18.23 11.94 -9.14
N PHE A 233 17.99 10.94 -9.99
CA PHE A 233 16.74 10.19 -10.02
C PHE A 233 17.02 8.70 -10.07
N TRP A 234 16.18 7.92 -9.42
CA TRP A 234 16.11 6.48 -9.60
C TRP A 234 15.26 6.16 -10.82
N LYS A 235 15.81 5.42 -11.76
CA LYS A 235 15.12 5.00 -12.99
C LYS A 235 14.27 3.77 -12.72
N ASN A 236 12.97 3.91 -12.81
CA ASN A 236 12.03 2.79 -12.72
C ASN A 236 12.08 1.93 -13.99
N GLU A 237 11.60 0.68 -13.88
CA GLU A 237 11.60 -0.27 -15.00
C GLU A 237 10.62 0.11 -16.11
N ASP A 238 9.51 0.74 -15.74
CA ASP A 238 8.49 1.25 -16.67
C ASP A 238 8.95 2.50 -17.46
N GLY A 239 10.02 3.18 -16.99
CA GLY A 239 10.54 4.40 -17.59
C GLY A 239 9.61 5.61 -17.52
N LEU A 240 8.47 5.52 -16.84
CA LEU A 240 7.43 6.55 -16.76
C LEU A 240 7.56 7.43 -15.51
N SER A 241 8.14 6.93 -14.44
CA SER A 241 8.34 7.65 -13.19
C SER A 241 9.80 7.62 -12.76
N SER A 242 10.27 8.68 -12.09
CA SER A 242 11.62 8.79 -11.56
C SER A 242 11.60 9.36 -10.15
N LEU A 243 11.86 8.51 -9.15
CA LEU A 243 11.97 8.93 -7.76
C LEU A 243 13.26 9.74 -7.56
N LYS A 244 13.17 10.86 -6.86
CA LYS A 244 14.35 11.68 -6.55
C LYS A 244 15.26 10.98 -5.56
N VAL A 245 16.56 11.13 -5.74
CA VAL A 245 17.60 10.62 -4.84
C VAL A 245 18.56 11.74 -4.49
N GLU A 246 18.84 11.93 -3.21
CA GLU A 246 19.84 12.86 -2.70
C GLU A 246 20.79 12.12 -1.75
N VAL A 247 22.09 12.23 -2.00
CA VAL A 247 23.14 11.75 -1.11
C VAL A 247 23.93 12.96 -0.61
N LYS A 248 23.79 13.29 0.66
CA LYS A 248 24.51 14.40 1.32
C LYS A 248 25.84 13.96 1.85
N PHE A 249 26.87 14.74 1.61
CA PHE A 249 28.22 14.48 2.06
C PHE A 249 28.56 15.30 3.30
N THR A 250 29.26 14.68 4.23
CA THR A 250 29.68 15.33 5.46
C THR A 250 30.97 14.73 5.98
N THR A 251 31.53 15.27 7.06
CA THR A 251 32.64 14.69 7.82
C THR A 251 32.10 13.80 8.94
N THR A 252 32.89 12.86 9.45
CA THR A 252 32.54 12.00 10.57
C THR A 252 32.13 12.78 11.81
N GLN A 253 32.81 13.91 12.09
CA GLN A 253 32.50 14.77 13.24
C GLN A 253 31.11 15.41 13.14
N ASN A 254 30.63 15.71 11.93
CA ASN A 254 29.34 16.37 11.74
C ASN A 254 28.24 15.39 11.31
N PHE A 255 28.53 14.09 11.27
CA PHE A 255 27.62 13.07 10.76
C PHE A 255 26.30 13.02 11.52
N VAL A 256 26.34 12.95 12.85
CA VAL A 256 25.14 12.90 13.71
C VAL A 256 24.23 14.11 13.47
N ASN A 257 24.82 15.30 13.44
CA ASN A 257 24.08 16.53 13.19
C ASN A 257 23.40 16.52 11.81
N GLN A 258 24.10 16.06 10.77
CA GLN A 258 23.56 15.98 9.42
C GLN A 258 22.46 14.91 9.31
N VAL A 259 22.64 13.75 9.91
CA VAL A 259 21.60 12.71 9.95
C VAL A 259 20.36 13.26 10.67
N PHE A 260 20.53 13.90 11.81
CA PHE A 260 19.42 14.48 12.59
C PHE A 260 18.61 15.50 11.78
N VAL A 261 19.27 16.54 11.26
CA VAL A 261 18.57 17.62 10.53
C VAL A 261 17.93 17.16 9.22
N ASN A 262 18.42 16.08 8.63
CA ASN A 262 17.83 15.50 7.42
C ASN A 262 16.80 14.40 7.71
N SER A 263 16.64 13.99 8.98
CA SER A 263 15.70 12.94 9.40
C SER A 263 14.55 13.46 10.26
N ALA A 264 14.27 14.75 10.20
CA ALA A 264 13.14 15.37 10.89
C ALA A 264 12.39 16.28 9.91
N SER A 265 11.10 16.48 10.14
CA SER A 265 10.32 17.45 9.37
C SER A 265 10.77 18.87 9.69
N GLU A 266 10.54 19.80 8.77
CA GLU A 266 10.81 21.22 9.03
C GLU A 266 10.05 21.71 10.27
N LYS A 267 8.80 21.27 10.43
CA LYS A 267 7.96 21.63 11.57
C LYS A 267 8.54 21.15 12.90
N HIS A 268 9.06 19.92 12.93
CA HIS A 268 9.76 19.37 14.11
C HIS A 268 11.03 20.18 14.45
N LEU A 269 11.84 20.50 13.46
CA LEU A 269 13.10 21.22 13.64
C LEU A 269 12.91 22.67 14.10
N THR A 270 11.86 23.33 13.61
CA THR A 270 11.63 24.76 13.83
C THR A 270 10.67 25.05 14.99
N GLN A 271 10.04 24.04 15.60
CA GLN A 271 9.20 24.22 16.77
C GLN A 271 9.97 24.90 17.90
N HIS A 272 9.44 26.01 18.40
CA HIS A 272 10.07 26.74 19.50
C HIS A 272 9.72 26.09 20.86
N ILE A 273 10.77 25.77 21.62
CA ILE A 273 10.71 25.17 22.94
C ILE A 273 11.55 26.07 23.86
N GLN A 274 10.92 26.76 24.78
CA GLN A 274 11.57 27.70 25.68
C GLN A 274 12.48 28.75 24.97
N GLY A 275 12.03 29.24 23.80
CA GLY A 275 12.73 30.27 23.02
C GLY A 275 13.86 29.75 22.11
N LYS A 276 14.09 28.45 22.06
CA LYS A 276 15.08 27.78 21.18
C LYS A 276 14.38 26.76 20.30
N ASN A 277 15.05 26.27 19.27
CA ASN A 277 14.55 25.14 18.46
C ASN A 277 15.66 24.13 18.14
N LEU A 278 15.25 22.94 17.72
CA LEU A 278 16.18 21.84 17.46
C LEU A 278 17.12 22.11 16.28
N TRP A 279 16.69 22.90 15.29
CA TRP A 279 17.54 23.33 14.19
C TRP A 279 18.74 24.16 14.69
N GLN A 280 18.49 25.11 15.59
CA GLN A 280 19.54 25.93 16.19
C GLN A 280 20.45 25.08 17.09
N ALA A 281 19.86 24.20 17.93
CA ALA A 281 20.61 23.30 18.76
C ALA A 281 21.59 22.43 17.96
N ALA A 282 21.12 21.79 16.89
CA ALA A 282 21.93 20.93 16.04
C ALA A 282 23.04 21.68 15.27
N LYS A 283 22.98 23.02 15.12
CA LYS A 283 24.02 23.82 14.45
C LYS A 283 25.11 24.35 15.37
N ASN A 284 24.83 24.43 16.66
CA ASN A 284 25.72 25.17 17.59
C ASN A 284 26.96 24.39 17.99
N GLN A 285 26.94 23.06 17.94
CA GLN A 285 28.06 22.20 18.27
C GLN A 285 27.95 20.83 17.60
N GLN A 286 29.00 20.04 17.67
CA GLN A 286 29.00 18.64 17.20
C GLN A 286 28.51 17.73 18.33
N PHE A 287 27.74 16.71 17.96
CA PHE A 287 27.17 15.73 18.87
C PHE A 287 27.61 14.31 18.53
N GLN A 288 27.64 13.42 19.52
CA GLN A 288 27.98 12.01 19.35
C GLN A 288 26.73 11.16 19.13
N SER A 289 25.56 11.64 19.57
CA SER A 289 24.27 10.99 19.39
C SER A 289 23.16 12.01 19.16
N GLU A 290 22.08 11.59 18.49
CA GLU A 290 20.90 12.45 18.34
C GLU A 290 20.22 12.76 19.68
N GLY A 291 20.32 11.85 20.67
CA GLY A 291 19.82 12.06 22.03
C GLY A 291 20.42 13.27 22.70
N GLU A 292 21.74 13.54 22.52
CA GLU A 292 22.38 14.71 23.05
C GLU A 292 21.80 16.03 22.49
N ILE A 293 21.33 16.03 21.24
CA ILE A 293 20.69 17.22 20.66
C ILE A 293 19.40 17.54 21.42
N TYR A 294 18.56 16.53 21.70
CA TYR A 294 17.34 16.70 22.49
C TYR A 294 17.61 17.14 23.91
N GLN A 295 18.66 16.61 24.55
CA GLN A 295 19.06 16.99 25.91
C GLN A 295 19.39 18.48 26.02
N THR A 296 19.89 19.13 24.96
CA THR A 296 20.17 20.59 25.00
C THR A 296 18.91 21.43 25.25
N LEU A 297 17.72 20.88 24.95
CA LEU A 297 16.42 21.50 25.15
C LEU A 297 15.61 20.80 26.27
N GLN A 298 16.23 19.93 27.03
CA GLN A 298 15.61 19.16 28.12
C GLN A 298 14.43 18.29 27.64
N LEU A 299 14.53 17.80 26.39
CA LEU A 299 13.54 16.91 25.80
C LEU A 299 13.99 15.44 25.93
N PRO A 300 13.05 14.51 26.03
CA PRO A 300 13.35 13.09 25.82
C PRO A 300 13.80 12.84 24.38
N TYR A 301 14.52 11.74 24.15
CA TYR A 301 14.83 11.32 22.79
C TYR A 301 13.52 10.97 22.05
N ILE A 302 13.39 11.48 20.84
CA ILE A 302 12.25 11.23 19.96
C ILE A 302 12.71 10.39 18.77
N GLU A 303 12.07 9.25 18.57
CA GLU A 303 12.37 8.35 17.45
C GLU A 303 12.14 9.03 16.09
N PRO A 304 12.92 8.69 15.05
CA PRO A 304 12.82 9.35 13.75
C PRO A 304 11.41 9.35 13.17
N GLU A 305 10.66 8.25 13.30
CA GLU A 305 9.30 8.13 12.80
C GLU A 305 8.30 9.08 13.47
N LEU A 306 8.60 9.59 14.65
CA LEU A 306 7.75 10.55 15.37
C LEU A 306 8.03 12.02 15.02
N ARG A 307 9.12 12.33 14.28
CA ARG A 307 9.64 13.70 14.08
C ARG A 307 8.86 14.48 13.02
N GLU A 308 7.57 14.60 13.18
CA GLU A 308 6.67 15.28 12.22
C GLU A 308 6.18 16.67 12.72
N GLY A 309 6.49 17.05 13.95
CA GLY A 309 6.04 18.32 14.56
C GLY A 309 4.55 18.31 14.89
N THR A 310 4.05 17.19 15.39
CA THR A 310 2.66 16.99 15.79
C THR A 310 2.55 16.91 17.31
N PHE A 311 2.45 15.72 17.87
CA PHE A 311 2.26 15.47 19.30
C PHE A 311 3.54 15.17 20.07
N GLU A 312 4.63 14.85 19.38
CA GLU A 312 5.84 14.31 20.01
C GLU A 312 6.49 15.22 21.05
N PHE A 313 6.24 16.53 20.99
CA PHE A 313 6.72 17.46 21.99
C PHE A 313 5.91 17.48 23.30
N SER A 314 4.77 16.81 23.34
CA SER A 314 4.00 16.58 24.57
C SER A 314 4.51 15.38 25.37
N LEU A 315 5.40 14.57 24.80
CA LEU A 315 5.95 13.40 25.46
C LEU A 315 6.87 13.82 26.62
N THR A 316 6.62 13.27 27.79
CA THR A 316 7.43 13.50 29.01
C THR A 316 8.59 12.52 29.15
N SER A 317 8.54 11.40 28.43
CA SER A 317 9.58 10.38 28.35
C SER A 317 9.55 9.73 26.97
N SER A 318 10.65 9.09 26.56
CA SER A 318 10.67 8.27 25.35
C SER A 318 9.71 7.07 25.53
N PRO A 319 8.67 6.92 24.68
CA PRO A 319 7.76 5.78 24.80
C PRO A 319 8.45 4.48 24.40
N THR A 320 8.05 3.36 25.01
CA THR A 320 8.37 2.03 24.49
C THR A 320 7.40 1.73 23.35
N LEU A 321 7.81 2.09 22.14
CA LEU A 321 6.99 1.89 20.95
C LEU A 321 6.83 0.41 20.61
N LEU A 322 5.74 0.09 19.96
CA LEU A 322 5.42 -1.26 19.47
C LEU A 322 6.54 -1.82 18.57
N GLU A 323 6.84 -3.12 18.72
CA GLU A 323 7.77 -3.87 17.87
C GLU A 323 7.05 -5.06 17.19
N MET A 324 7.59 -5.56 16.06
CA MET A 324 7.05 -6.75 15.40
C MET A 324 6.97 -7.98 16.32
N SER A 325 7.94 -8.13 17.22
CA SER A 325 8.00 -9.22 18.21
C SER A 325 6.89 -9.18 19.26
N ASP A 326 6.21 -8.05 19.42
CA ASP A 326 5.08 -7.93 20.35
C ASP A 326 3.80 -8.56 19.79
N LEU A 327 3.70 -8.70 18.46
CA LEU A 327 2.52 -9.26 17.83
C LEU A 327 2.41 -10.77 18.09
N LYS A 328 1.23 -11.22 18.49
CA LYS A 328 0.89 -12.62 18.79
C LYS A 328 0.00 -13.26 17.74
N GLY A 329 -0.66 -12.48 16.90
CA GLY A 329 -1.50 -12.96 15.84
C GLY A 329 -1.90 -11.88 14.85
N CYS A 330 -2.61 -12.25 13.81
CA CYS A 330 -3.21 -11.34 12.83
C CYS A 330 -4.67 -11.67 12.60
N LEU A 331 -5.49 -10.62 12.32
CA LEU A 331 -6.95 -10.70 12.31
C LEU A 331 -7.44 -10.20 10.99
N HIS A 332 -7.49 -10.27 9.97
CA HIS A 332 -7.99 -9.84 8.68
C HIS A 332 -7.12 -10.42 7.56
N ASN A 333 -7.60 -11.54 7.07
CA ASN A 333 -6.92 -12.28 6.02
C ASN A 333 -7.94 -13.07 5.20
N HIS A 334 -7.60 -13.38 3.96
CA HIS A 334 -8.45 -14.06 3.00
C HIS A 334 -7.90 -15.43 2.62
N SER A 335 -8.79 -16.34 2.24
CA SER A 335 -8.44 -17.67 1.78
C SER A 335 -9.08 -17.97 0.41
N THR A 336 -8.85 -19.19 -0.10
CA THR A 336 -9.54 -19.69 -1.31
C THR A 336 -11.07 -19.82 -1.15
N TYR A 337 -11.61 -19.56 0.03
CA TYR A 337 -13.05 -19.42 0.21
C TYR A 337 -13.57 -18.15 -0.48
N SER A 338 -12.85 -17.03 -0.45
CA SER A 338 -13.21 -15.84 -1.25
C SER A 338 -12.24 -15.65 -2.42
N ASP A 339 -11.35 -14.70 -2.36
CA ASP A 339 -10.40 -14.31 -3.41
C ASP A 339 -8.93 -14.45 -3.00
N GLY A 340 -8.67 -15.04 -1.82
CA GLY A 340 -7.32 -15.41 -1.42
C GLY A 340 -6.74 -16.55 -2.27
N LYS A 341 -5.43 -16.57 -2.41
CA LYS A 341 -4.68 -17.54 -3.23
C LYS A 341 -4.33 -18.84 -2.48
N ASN A 342 -4.42 -18.86 -1.16
CA ASN A 342 -4.01 -19.99 -0.32
C ASN A 342 -5.17 -20.51 0.52
N SER A 343 -5.16 -21.83 0.80
CA SER A 343 -6.16 -22.45 1.66
C SER A 343 -6.02 -22.01 3.12
N LEU A 344 -7.08 -22.21 3.91
CA LEU A 344 -7.05 -21.98 5.37
C LEU A 344 -5.83 -22.66 6.04
N LEU A 345 -5.56 -23.91 5.70
CA LEU A 345 -4.44 -24.66 6.25
C LEU A 345 -3.10 -24.03 5.88
N GLN A 346 -2.92 -23.61 4.61
CA GLN A 346 -1.68 -22.99 4.15
C GLN A 346 -1.42 -21.64 4.83
N MET A 347 -2.45 -20.79 4.94
CA MET A 347 -2.36 -19.51 5.65
C MET A 347 -2.05 -19.72 7.14
N SER A 348 -2.72 -20.66 7.78
CA SER A 348 -2.49 -21.00 9.20
C SER A 348 -1.08 -21.51 9.44
N GLN A 349 -0.57 -22.39 8.58
CA GLN A 349 0.80 -22.91 8.70
C GLN A 349 1.83 -21.79 8.56
N ALA A 350 1.62 -20.86 7.63
CA ALA A 350 2.50 -19.70 7.48
C ALA A 350 2.50 -18.80 8.73
N CYS A 351 1.36 -18.61 9.38
CA CYS A 351 1.28 -17.89 10.66
C CYS A 351 2.02 -18.63 11.79
N ILE A 352 1.92 -19.95 11.86
CA ILE A 352 2.68 -20.78 12.81
C ILE A 352 4.19 -20.63 12.56
N ASP A 353 4.62 -20.70 11.30
CA ASP A 353 6.02 -20.56 10.92
C ASP A 353 6.59 -19.15 11.24
N MET A 354 5.73 -18.13 11.28
CA MET A 354 6.06 -16.79 11.75
C MET A 354 6.09 -16.66 13.29
N GLY A 355 5.73 -17.71 14.03
CA GLY A 355 5.70 -17.72 15.50
C GLY A 355 4.46 -17.08 16.12
N LEU A 356 3.38 -16.90 15.34
CA LEU A 356 2.11 -16.38 15.85
C LEU A 356 1.33 -17.46 16.63
N GLU A 357 0.52 -17.01 17.59
CA GLU A 357 -0.29 -17.88 18.44
C GLU A 357 -1.68 -18.14 17.84
N TYR A 358 -2.16 -17.22 16.99
CA TYR A 358 -3.49 -17.28 16.39
C TYR A 358 -3.56 -16.57 15.04
N PHE A 359 -4.61 -16.89 14.31
CA PHE A 359 -4.94 -16.37 12.99
C PHE A 359 -6.45 -16.12 12.90
N GLY A 360 -6.85 -14.96 12.41
CA GLY A 360 -8.24 -14.64 12.10
C GLY A 360 -8.46 -14.68 10.60
N ILE A 361 -9.38 -15.53 10.13
CA ILE A 361 -9.83 -15.51 8.74
C ILE A 361 -10.96 -14.51 8.58
N CYS A 362 -10.98 -13.74 7.50
CA CYS A 362 -11.99 -12.73 7.19
C CYS A 362 -12.30 -12.73 5.70
N ASP A 363 -12.69 -13.87 5.14
CA ASP A 363 -13.14 -13.92 3.76
C ASP A 363 -14.30 -12.96 3.51
N HIS A 364 -14.47 -12.48 2.28
CA HIS A 364 -15.48 -11.49 1.94
C HIS A 364 -16.92 -12.01 2.10
N SER A 365 -17.82 -11.14 2.55
CA SER A 365 -19.26 -11.45 2.69
C SER A 365 -19.99 -11.48 1.36
N GLN A 366 -21.23 -11.96 1.38
CA GLN A 366 -22.00 -12.37 0.20
C GLN A 366 -22.20 -11.29 -0.88
N THR A 367 -22.25 -9.99 -0.54
CA THR A 367 -22.43 -8.92 -1.52
C THR A 367 -21.16 -8.59 -2.31
N ALA A 368 -20.00 -9.07 -1.88
CA ALA A 368 -18.75 -8.94 -2.61
C ALA A 368 -18.62 -9.98 -3.74
N PHE A 369 -19.53 -9.95 -4.73
CA PHE A 369 -19.56 -10.90 -5.85
C PHE A 369 -18.26 -10.94 -6.65
N TYR A 370 -17.57 -9.81 -6.77
CA TYR A 370 -16.30 -9.69 -7.49
C TYR A 370 -15.17 -10.46 -6.80
N ALA A 371 -15.26 -10.66 -5.49
CA ALA A 371 -14.31 -11.37 -4.65
C ALA A 371 -14.83 -12.76 -4.24
N ASN A 372 -15.83 -13.32 -4.92
CA ASN A 372 -16.40 -14.63 -4.60
C ASN A 372 -16.94 -14.73 -3.16
N GLY A 373 -17.54 -13.65 -2.63
CA GLY A 373 -18.03 -13.54 -1.26
C GLY A 373 -18.88 -14.73 -0.82
N LEU A 374 -18.81 -15.08 0.46
CA LEU A 374 -19.40 -16.30 1.01
C LEU A 374 -20.92 -16.19 1.13
N THR A 375 -21.66 -17.19 0.59
CA THR A 375 -23.05 -17.40 0.96
C THR A 375 -23.15 -17.99 2.38
N GLU A 376 -24.33 -17.96 2.98
CA GLU A 376 -24.57 -18.50 4.33
C GLU A 376 -24.15 -19.99 4.43
N GLU A 377 -24.42 -20.79 3.37
CA GLU A 377 -24.01 -22.20 3.33
C GLU A 377 -22.48 -22.34 3.32
N ARG A 378 -21.78 -21.46 2.61
CA ARG A 378 -20.31 -21.48 2.54
C ARG A 378 -19.68 -21.02 3.86
N VAL A 379 -20.31 -20.10 4.58
CA VAL A 379 -19.91 -19.74 5.95
C VAL A 379 -19.95 -20.95 6.86
N ILE A 380 -21.04 -21.72 6.83
CA ILE A 380 -21.19 -22.95 7.64
C ILE A 380 -20.12 -23.98 7.28
N GLN A 381 -19.84 -24.16 5.99
CA GLN A 381 -18.78 -25.08 5.52
C GLN A 381 -17.41 -24.66 6.03
N GLN A 382 -17.08 -23.38 5.95
CA GLN A 382 -15.81 -22.83 6.44
C GLN A 382 -15.67 -23.01 7.96
N HIS A 383 -16.73 -22.75 8.74
CA HIS A 383 -16.73 -22.96 10.18
C HIS A 383 -16.43 -24.41 10.55
N HIS A 384 -16.99 -25.38 9.83
CA HIS A 384 -16.69 -26.80 10.06
C HIS A 384 -15.25 -27.18 9.72
N GLU A 385 -14.66 -26.57 8.67
CA GLU A 385 -13.25 -26.76 8.35
C GLU A 385 -12.35 -26.16 9.43
N ILE A 386 -12.65 -24.93 9.89
CA ILE A 386 -11.92 -24.28 10.98
C ILE A 386 -11.94 -25.12 12.25
N GLU A 387 -13.08 -25.70 12.63
CA GLU A 387 -13.19 -26.58 13.81
C GLU A 387 -12.27 -27.81 13.71
N LYS A 388 -12.19 -28.42 12.54
CA LYS A 388 -11.27 -29.55 12.29
C LYS A 388 -9.81 -29.11 12.34
N LEU A 389 -9.48 -27.98 11.72
CA LEU A 389 -8.11 -27.45 11.71
C LEU A 389 -7.67 -27.04 13.12
N ASN A 390 -8.54 -26.45 13.92
CA ASN A 390 -8.23 -26.10 15.32
C ASN A 390 -7.91 -27.32 16.19
N GLN A 391 -8.51 -28.48 15.90
CA GLN A 391 -8.14 -29.72 16.57
C GLN A 391 -6.76 -30.23 16.14
N GLN A 392 -6.39 -30.04 14.87
CA GLN A 392 -5.14 -30.53 14.30
C GLN A 392 -3.95 -29.63 14.64
N LEU A 393 -4.17 -28.31 14.70
CA LEU A 393 -3.12 -27.31 14.84
C LEU A 393 -2.91 -26.83 16.29
N ALA A 394 -3.68 -27.37 17.26
CA ALA A 394 -3.53 -26.98 18.66
C ALA A 394 -2.06 -27.05 19.14
N PRO A 395 -1.56 -26.05 19.90
CA PRO A 395 -2.32 -24.98 20.57
C PRO A 395 -2.64 -23.75 19.71
N PHE A 396 -2.23 -23.68 18.44
CA PHE A 396 -2.57 -22.59 17.52
C PHE A 396 -4.08 -22.54 17.28
N LYS A 397 -4.64 -21.33 17.16
CA LYS A 397 -6.08 -21.11 17.00
C LYS A 397 -6.40 -20.32 15.74
N ILE A 398 -7.33 -20.82 14.94
CA ILE A 398 -8.00 -20.07 13.87
C ILE A 398 -9.31 -19.52 14.44
N PHE A 399 -9.49 -18.20 14.41
CA PHE A 399 -10.74 -17.54 14.73
C PHE A 399 -11.65 -17.46 13.51
N LYS A 400 -12.94 -17.73 13.69
CA LYS A 400 -14.00 -17.61 12.70
C LYS A 400 -14.35 -16.14 12.54
N GLY A 401 -13.78 -15.46 11.55
CA GLY A 401 -14.12 -14.08 11.20
C GLY A 401 -14.76 -13.98 9.85
N ILE A 402 -15.23 -12.80 9.52
CA ILE A 402 -15.73 -12.38 8.21
C ILE A 402 -15.42 -10.93 7.97
N GLU A 403 -15.01 -10.56 6.75
CA GLU A 403 -15.04 -9.17 6.33
C GLU A 403 -16.42 -8.87 5.75
N SER A 404 -17.30 -8.35 6.63
CA SER A 404 -18.66 -7.98 6.25
C SER A 404 -18.69 -6.64 5.54
N ASP A 405 -19.26 -6.59 4.34
CA ASP A 405 -19.61 -5.33 3.70
C ASP A 405 -20.52 -4.48 4.61
N ILE A 406 -20.17 -3.21 4.78
CA ILE A 406 -21.11 -2.21 5.30
C ILE A 406 -22.00 -1.79 4.14
N LEU A 407 -23.26 -2.18 4.17
CA LEU A 407 -24.24 -1.88 3.12
C LEU A 407 -24.49 -0.36 3.00
N PRO A 408 -25.08 0.13 1.89
CA PRO A 408 -25.33 1.57 1.72
C PRO A 408 -26.17 2.22 2.81
N ASP A 409 -26.97 1.45 3.54
CA ASP A 409 -27.78 1.89 4.68
C ASP A 409 -27.09 1.73 6.04
N GLY A 410 -25.82 1.27 6.07
CA GLY A 410 -25.00 1.09 7.25
C GLY A 410 -25.19 -0.25 7.98
N ARG A 411 -26.03 -1.18 7.49
CA ARG A 411 -26.16 -2.53 8.04
C ARG A 411 -24.97 -3.39 7.61
N LEU A 412 -24.71 -4.46 8.36
CA LEU A 412 -23.83 -5.55 7.95
C LEU A 412 -24.53 -6.46 6.93
N ASP A 413 -23.76 -7.27 6.21
CA ASP A 413 -24.22 -7.98 5.00
C ASP A 413 -24.95 -9.30 5.27
N TYR A 414 -25.02 -9.78 6.54
CA TYR A 414 -25.74 -10.96 6.94
C TYR A 414 -26.84 -10.67 7.96
N PRO A 415 -27.87 -11.53 8.09
CA PRO A 415 -28.81 -11.47 9.18
C PRO A 415 -28.14 -11.89 10.51
N ASP A 416 -28.76 -11.49 11.64
CA ASP A 416 -28.21 -11.66 12.98
C ASP A 416 -27.94 -13.13 13.36
N ASP A 417 -28.72 -14.08 12.82
CA ASP A 417 -28.55 -15.51 13.08
C ASP A 417 -27.29 -16.07 12.44
N ILE A 418 -26.78 -15.45 11.41
CA ILE A 418 -25.45 -15.76 10.82
C ILE A 418 -24.35 -14.95 11.50
N LEU A 419 -24.56 -13.63 11.73
CA LEU A 419 -23.54 -12.76 12.35
C LEU A 419 -23.07 -13.31 13.71
N LYS A 420 -23.98 -13.82 14.54
CA LYS A 420 -23.65 -14.41 15.85
C LYS A 420 -22.82 -15.71 15.81
N THR A 421 -22.62 -16.31 14.65
CA THR A 421 -21.82 -17.54 14.50
C THR A 421 -20.33 -17.28 14.35
N PHE A 422 -19.94 -16.02 14.11
CA PHE A 422 -18.53 -15.61 14.02
C PHE A 422 -17.96 -15.31 15.41
N ASP A 423 -16.67 -15.56 15.59
CA ASP A 423 -15.93 -15.13 16.78
C ASP A 423 -15.72 -13.61 16.76
N PHE A 424 -15.53 -13.02 15.57
CA PHE A 424 -15.38 -11.58 15.37
C PHE A 424 -15.77 -11.17 13.94
N ILE A 425 -16.08 -9.90 13.74
CA ILE A 425 -16.47 -9.33 12.43
C ILE A 425 -15.66 -8.07 12.14
N VAL A 426 -15.00 -8.05 10.97
CA VAL A 426 -14.41 -6.85 10.39
C VAL A 426 -15.46 -6.20 9.49
N ALA A 427 -15.88 -4.99 9.81
CA ALA A 427 -16.86 -4.26 9.01
C ALA A 427 -16.16 -3.28 8.06
N SER A 428 -16.35 -3.42 6.76
CA SER A 428 -15.62 -2.69 5.71
C SER A 428 -16.54 -2.11 4.63
N VAL A 429 -16.10 -1.01 3.99
CA VAL A 429 -16.83 -0.39 2.87
C VAL A 429 -16.11 -0.68 1.56
N HIS A 430 -16.72 -1.49 0.68
CA HIS A 430 -16.17 -1.79 -0.65
C HIS A 430 -16.95 -1.15 -1.79
N SER A 431 -18.19 -0.72 -1.55
CA SER A 431 -19.07 -0.16 -2.57
C SER A 431 -19.56 1.24 -2.19
N GLY A 432 -19.97 2.03 -3.22
CA GLY A 432 -20.51 3.36 -2.98
C GLY A 432 -19.51 4.36 -2.40
N LEU A 433 -18.23 4.24 -2.74
CA LEU A 433 -17.11 5.04 -2.21
C LEU A 433 -17.21 6.55 -2.48
N LYS A 434 -18.10 6.98 -3.39
CA LYS A 434 -18.34 8.41 -3.68
C LYS A 434 -19.44 8.94 -2.75
N MET A 435 -19.10 9.16 -1.50
CA MET A 435 -19.99 9.71 -0.47
C MET A 435 -19.47 11.07 -0.04
N ASP A 436 -20.41 11.97 0.35
CA ASP A 436 -20.05 13.15 1.15
C ASP A 436 -19.66 12.73 2.58
N LYS A 437 -19.06 13.67 3.31
CA LYS A 437 -18.55 13.47 4.66
C LYS A 437 -19.64 12.97 5.62
N GLU A 438 -20.82 13.60 5.57
CA GLU A 438 -21.95 13.34 6.46
C GLU A 438 -22.48 11.92 6.23
N LYS A 439 -22.69 11.54 4.97
CA LYS A 439 -23.19 10.22 4.60
C LYS A 439 -22.20 9.11 4.95
N ALA A 440 -20.92 9.33 4.66
CA ALA A 440 -19.86 8.35 4.98
C ALA A 440 -19.78 8.15 6.50
N THR A 441 -19.74 9.24 7.27
CA THR A 441 -19.69 9.19 8.73
C THR A 441 -20.91 8.47 9.32
N ALA A 442 -22.12 8.80 8.89
CA ALA A 442 -23.34 8.16 9.37
C ALA A 442 -23.40 6.67 9.03
N ARG A 443 -22.94 6.29 7.83
CA ARG A 443 -22.87 4.88 7.38
C ARG A 443 -21.94 4.06 8.28
N LEU A 444 -20.75 4.57 8.59
CA LEU A 444 -19.79 3.88 9.46
C LEU A 444 -20.30 3.80 10.89
N ILE A 445 -20.83 4.91 11.47
CA ILE A 445 -21.34 4.91 12.84
C ILE A 445 -22.44 3.86 13.01
N LYS A 446 -23.35 3.75 12.04
CA LYS A 446 -24.42 2.75 12.12
C LYS A 446 -23.88 1.31 12.08
N ALA A 447 -22.80 1.04 11.34
CA ALA A 447 -22.15 -0.27 11.36
C ALA A 447 -21.39 -0.53 12.67
N ILE A 448 -20.76 0.51 13.23
CA ILE A 448 -20.07 0.47 14.53
C ILE A 448 -21.06 0.18 15.67
N GLU A 449 -22.26 0.73 15.60
CA GLU A 449 -23.33 0.51 16.59
C GLU A 449 -23.98 -0.90 16.48
N ASN A 450 -23.63 -1.68 15.48
CA ASN A 450 -24.10 -3.06 15.38
C ASN A 450 -23.37 -3.93 16.42
N PRO A 451 -24.07 -4.68 17.28
CA PRO A 451 -23.47 -5.43 18.39
C PRO A 451 -22.52 -6.55 17.96
N TYR A 452 -22.54 -6.95 16.69
CA TYR A 452 -21.64 -7.96 16.13
C TYR A 452 -20.36 -7.39 15.51
N THR A 453 -20.27 -6.06 15.34
CA THR A 453 -19.06 -5.43 14.80
C THR A 453 -17.94 -5.45 15.82
N SER A 454 -16.85 -6.14 15.52
CA SER A 454 -15.67 -6.21 16.41
C SER A 454 -14.56 -5.25 15.97
N ILE A 455 -14.36 -5.10 14.67
CA ILE A 455 -13.27 -4.30 14.07
C ILE A 455 -13.85 -3.44 12.93
N LEU A 456 -13.52 -2.17 12.89
CA LEU A 456 -13.75 -1.31 11.74
C LEU A 456 -12.57 -1.45 10.78
N GLY A 457 -12.76 -2.11 9.63
CA GLY A 457 -11.74 -2.39 8.63
C GLY A 457 -11.43 -1.16 7.77
N HIS A 458 -10.15 -0.96 7.41
CA HIS A 458 -9.63 0.13 6.53
C HIS A 458 -10.57 1.35 6.39
N PRO A 459 -10.67 2.19 7.43
CA PRO A 459 -11.78 3.13 7.67
C PRO A 459 -12.06 4.12 6.54
N THR A 460 -11.11 4.45 5.68
CA THR A 460 -11.29 5.41 4.59
C THR A 460 -11.44 4.76 3.22
N GLY A 461 -11.11 3.48 3.09
CA GLY A 461 -11.07 2.77 1.81
C GLY A 461 -10.06 3.34 0.82
N ARG A 462 -9.05 4.10 1.29
CA ARG A 462 -8.00 4.66 0.42
C ARG A 462 -7.13 3.58 -0.21
N LEU A 463 -6.57 3.90 -1.37
CA LEU A 463 -5.44 3.20 -1.97
C LEU A 463 -4.38 4.23 -2.32
N LEU A 464 -3.28 4.22 -1.60
CA LEU A 464 -2.17 5.16 -1.78
C LEU A 464 -1.71 5.18 -3.23
N LEU A 465 -1.48 6.37 -3.78
CA LEU A 465 -1.09 6.62 -5.17
C LEU A 465 -2.08 6.12 -6.25
N ARG A 466 -3.25 5.57 -5.84
CA ARG A 466 -4.28 5.04 -6.77
C ARG A 466 -5.68 5.64 -6.55
N ARG A 467 -6.08 5.86 -5.30
CA ARG A 467 -7.42 6.34 -4.94
C ARG A 467 -7.40 7.05 -3.61
N GLU A 468 -7.88 8.28 -3.57
CA GLU A 468 -8.16 8.97 -2.32
C GLU A 468 -9.25 8.22 -1.54
N GLY A 469 -9.15 8.21 -0.21
CA GLY A 469 -10.23 7.75 0.66
C GLY A 469 -11.42 8.70 0.61
N TYR A 470 -12.59 8.21 1.00
CA TYR A 470 -13.74 9.09 1.23
C TYR A 470 -13.53 9.94 2.49
N THR A 471 -14.10 11.14 2.48
CA THR A 471 -13.97 12.09 3.61
C THR A 471 -14.81 11.61 4.80
N LEU A 472 -14.26 11.69 6.01
CA LEU A 472 -14.91 11.30 7.26
C LEU A 472 -14.84 12.42 8.31
N ASP A 473 -15.76 12.38 9.24
CA ASP A 473 -15.60 13.00 10.54
C ASP A 473 -14.90 12.00 11.47
N PHE A 474 -13.56 12.00 11.41
CA PHE A 474 -12.75 11.02 12.14
C PHE A 474 -13.00 11.05 13.65
N GLU A 475 -13.17 12.24 14.24
CA GLU A 475 -13.42 12.33 15.68
C GLU A 475 -14.70 11.61 16.07
N LYS A 476 -15.80 11.83 15.32
CA LYS A 476 -17.06 11.13 15.58
C LYS A 476 -16.97 9.62 15.37
N VAL A 477 -16.23 9.18 14.35
CA VAL A 477 -16.04 7.75 14.07
C VAL A 477 -15.23 7.11 15.19
N ILE A 478 -14.14 7.74 15.63
CA ILE A 478 -13.32 7.25 16.75
C ILE A 478 -14.14 7.22 18.04
N ASP A 479 -14.92 8.29 18.35
CA ASP A 479 -15.78 8.34 19.53
C ASP A 479 -16.83 7.22 19.51
N ALA A 480 -17.42 6.93 18.34
CA ALA A 480 -18.35 5.82 18.18
C ALA A 480 -17.67 4.45 18.41
N CYS A 481 -16.46 4.26 17.89
CA CYS A 481 -15.69 3.03 18.14
C CYS A 481 -15.38 2.85 19.62
N VAL A 482 -14.94 3.90 20.31
CA VAL A 482 -14.70 3.86 21.77
C VAL A 482 -15.97 3.53 22.55
N ALA A 483 -17.08 4.19 22.22
CA ALA A 483 -18.37 4.01 22.91
C ALA A 483 -18.94 2.58 22.74
N ASN A 484 -18.69 1.95 21.59
CA ASN A 484 -19.19 0.60 21.28
C ASN A 484 -18.11 -0.49 21.41
N GLN A 485 -16.93 -0.16 21.92
CA GLN A 485 -15.80 -1.08 22.10
C GLN A 485 -15.34 -1.74 20.78
N VAL A 486 -15.56 -1.07 19.64
CA VAL A 486 -15.12 -1.51 18.33
C VAL A 486 -13.66 -1.11 18.12
N VAL A 487 -12.83 -2.07 17.75
CA VAL A 487 -11.40 -1.87 17.45
C VAL A 487 -11.26 -1.18 16.09
N ILE A 488 -10.30 -0.26 15.96
CA ILE A 488 -10.04 0.40 14.67
C ILE A 488 -8.85 -0.30 14.01
N GLU A 489 -9.02 -0.74 12.78
CA GLU A 489 -7.95 -1.35 12.01
C GLU A 489 -6.90 -0.34 11.57
N ILE A 490 -5.64 -0.73 11.68
CA ILE A 490 -4.53 -0.25 10.86
C ILE A 490 -4.29 -1.33 9.81
N ASN A 491 -4.93 -1.23 8.66
CA ASN A 491 -4.68 -2.11 7.53
C ASN A 491 -3.24 -1.92 7.07
N ALA A 492 -2.46 -2.97 7.16
CA ALA A 492 -1.01 -2.94 7.00
C ALA A 492 -0.55 -3.06 5.53
N SER A 493 -1.47 -3.33 4.60
CA SER A 493 -1.12 -3.36 3.17
C SER A 493 -0.41 -2.07 2.76
N PRO A 494 0.78 -2.13 2.13
CA PRO A 494 1.51 -0.95 1.66
C PRO A 494 0.71 -0.05 0.71
N TRP A 495 -0.33 -0.60 0.07
CA TRP A 495 -1.26 0.13 -0.79
C TRP A 495 -2.31 0.92 -0.02
N ARG A 496 -2.52 0.63 1.28
CA ARG A 496 -3.55 1.24 2.12
C ARG A 496 -2.97 2.05 3.28
N LEU A 497 -2.31 1.38 4.24
CA LEU A 497 -1.85 1.92 5.52
C LEU A 497 -2.96 2.76 6.20
N ASP A 498 -4.14 2.16 6.36
CA ASP A 498 -5.40 2.77 6.78
C ASP A 498 -5.97 2.05 8.03
N LEU A 499 -5.99 2.64 9.17
CA LEU A 499 -6.04 4.07 9.57
C LEU A 499 -4.70 4.79 9.29
N ASP A 500 -4.79 6.05 8.84
CA ASP A 500 -3.63 6.94 8.67
C ASP A 500 -2.95 7.24 10.01
N TRP A 501 -1.61 7.25 10.04
CA TRP A 501 -0.83 7.49 11.26
C TRP A 501 -1.18 8.82 11.95
N ARG A 502 -1.66 9.81 11.23
CA ARG A 502 -2.07 11.11 11.77
C ARG A 502 -3.26 11.01 12.70
N TRP A 503 -4.08 9.97 12.54
CA TRP A 503 -5.25 9.69 13.38
C TRP A 503 -4.98 8.66 14.47
N VAL A 504 -3.90 7.87 14.36
CA VAL A 504 -3.52 6.86 15.37
C VAL A 504 -3.32 7.50 16.75
N HIS A 505 -2.59 8.62 16.83
CA HIS A 505 -2.37 9.31 18.11
C HIS A 505 -3.70 9.79 18.73
N ILE A 506 -4.57 10.40 17.93
CA ILE A 506 -5.89 10.89 18.38
C ILE A 506 -6.77 9.72 18.85
N ALA A 507 -6.73 8.59 18.13
CA ALA A 507 -7.46 7.39 18.52
C ALA A 507 -6.99 6.86 19.89
N ILE A 508 -5.66 6.82 20.11
CA ILE A 508 -5.06 6.42 21.39
C ILE A 508 -5.46 7.38 22.52
N GLU A 509 -5.38 8.69 22.31
CA GLU A 509 -5.78 9.70 23.31
C GLU A 509 -7.26 9.59 23.71
N LYS A 510 -8.13 9.22 22.77
CA LYS A 510 -9.56 8.97 23.02
C LYS A 510 -9.84 7.59 23.64
N GLY A 511 -8.82 6.74 23.79
CA GLY A 511 -8.95 5.42 24.41
C GLY A 511 -9.38 4.30 23.46
N ALA A 512 -9.26 4.49 22.14
CA ALA A 512 -9.57 3.46 21.17
C ALA A 512 -8.50 2.34 21.20
N MET A 513 -8.94 1.07 21.11
CA MET A 513 -8.09 -0.07 20.81
C MET A 513 -7.86 -0.14 19.29
N LEU A 514 -6.64 -0.46 18.88
CA LEU A 514 -6.26 -0.61 17.47
C LEU A 514 -5.90 -2.07 17.17
N SER A 515 -6.00 -2.49 15.90
CA SER A 515 -5.47 -3.76 15.43
C SER A 515 -4.63 -3.58 14.16
N ILE A 516 -3.57 -4.34 14.04
CA ILE A 516 -2.70 -4.33 12.85
C ILE A 516 -2.98 -5.58 12.04
N ASN A 517 -3.56 -5.43 10.88
CA ASN A 517 -3.97 -6.55 10.04
C ASN A 517 -3.44 -6.38 8.62
N PRO A 518 -2.89 -7.44 8.01
CA PRO A 518 -2.26 -7.35 6.71
C PRO A 518 -3.25 -7.32 5.55
N ASP A 519 -4.51 -7.73 5.75
CA ASP A 519 -5.49 -7.91 4.67
C ASP A 519 -4.91 -8.84 3.58
N ALA A 520 -4.28 -9.93 4.06
CA ALA A 520 -3.46 -10.78 3.23
C ALA A 520 -4.32 -11.74 2.40
N HIS A 521 -4.16 -11.68 1.08
CA HIS A 521 -4.79 -12.58 0.11
C HIS A 521 -3.86 -13.74 -0.30
N GLU A 522 -2.63 -13.72 0.18
CA GLU A 522 -1.63 -14.78 -0.02
C GLU A 522 -0.62 -14.77 1.14
N ILE A 523 0.13 -15.88 1.26
CA ILE A 523 1.13 -16.06 2.33
C ILE A 523 2.14 -14.91 2.37
N ALA A 524 2.58 -14.40 1.20
CA ALA A 524 3.54 -13.30 1.15
C ALA A 524 3.00 -12.02 1.82
N GLY A 525 1.70 -11.76 1.71
CA GLY A 525 1.03 -10.59 2.30
C GLY A 525 1.02 -10.58 3.83
N LEU A 526 1.16 -11.73 4.50
CA LEU A 526 1.26 -11.78 5.96
C LEU A 526 2.43 -10.93 6.51
N LYS A 527 3.48 -10.77 5.74
CA LYS A 527 4.65 -9.95 6.09
C LYS A 527 4.35 -8.45 6.11
N ASP A 528 3.26 -8.03 5.51
CA ASP A 528 2.85 -6.62 5.47
C ASP A 528 2.52 -6.05 6.84
N MET A 529 2.27 -6.90 7.86
CA MET A 529 2.16 -6.46 9.25
C MET A 529 3.33 -5.55 9.68
N TYR A 530 4.52 -5.75 9.11
CA TYR A 530 5.68 -4.89 9.30
C TYR A 530 5.35 -3.40 9.03
N TYR A 531 4.65 -3.10 7.95
CA TYR A 531 4.30 -1.72 7.59
C TYR A 531 3.21 -1.16 8.51
N GLY A 532 2.27 -1.98 8.95
CA GLY A 532 1.27 -1.59 9.95
C GLY A 532 1.89 -1.26 11.31
N VAL A 533 2.91 -2.01 11.75
CA VAL A 533 3.69 -1.68 12.95
C VAL A 533 4.33 -0.30 12.82
N TRP A 534 4.89 0.06 11.66
CA TRP A 534 5.47 1.38 11.46
C TRP A 534 4.43 2.50 11.49
N VAL A 535 3.24 2.29 10.93
CA VAL A 535 2.12 3.24 11.04
C VAL A 535 1.72 3.45 12.50
N ALA A 536 1.59 2.36 13.27
CA ALA A 536 1.27 2.41 14.69
C ALA A 536 2.36 3.16 15.50
N ARG A 537 3.64 2.82 15.30
CA ARG A 537 4.78 3.51 15.93
C ARG A 537 4.80 5.00 15.61
N LYS A 538 4.57 5.35 14.34
CA LYS A 538 4.52 6.75 13.87
C LYS A 538 3.41 7.56 14.54
N GLY A 539 2.34 6.91 14.95
CA GLY A 539 1.28 7.49 15.78
C GLY A 539 1.52 7.39 17.30
N GLY A 540 2.67 6.87 17.73
CA GLY A 540 3.03 6.77 19.16
C GLY A 540 2.45 5.55 19.88
N ALA A 541 2.00 4.52 19.14
CA ALA A 541 1.43 3.32 19.74
C ALA A 541 2.47 2.48 20.50
N THR A 542 2.08 2.00 21.67
CA THR A 542 2.78 0.99 22.46
C THR A 542 2.03 -0.34 22.39
N PRO A 543 2.59 -1.47 22.84
CA PRO A 543 1.88 -2.76 22.87
C PRO A 543 0.50 -2.71 23.54
N ALA A 544 0.32 -1.87 24.54
CA ALA A 544 -0.95 -1.74 25.26
C ALA A 544 -2.10 -1.22 24.40
N HIS A 545 -1.82 -0.54 23.29
CA HIS A 545 -2.83 0.04 22.40
C HIS A 545 -3.25 -0.91 21.27
N ILE A 546 -2.60 -2.07 21.13
CA ILE A 546 -2.75 -2.95 19.96
C ILE A 546 -3.35 -4.29 20.37
N LEU A 547 -4.47 -4.65 19.78
CA LEU A 547 -5.19 -5.90 20.05
C LEU A 547 -4.35 -7.14 19.74
N ASN A 548 -3.57 -7.10 18.65
CA ASN A 548 -2.73 -8.21 18.19
C ASN A 548 -1.56 -8.57 19.12
N THR A 549 -1.28 -7.77 20.13
CA THR A 549 -0.25 -8.07 21.16
C THR A 549 -0.78 -8.95 22.30
N LYS A 550 -2.10 -9.15 22.35
CA LYS A 550 -2.74 -10.02 23.34
C LYS A 550 -2.38 -11.47 23.06
N SER A 551 -2.09 -12.24 24.11
CA SER A 551 -1.95 -13.69 24.03
C SER A 551 -3.25 -14.35 23.56
N LEU A 552 -3.16 -15.60 23.08
CA LEU A 552 -4.34 -16.36 22.66
C LEU A 552 -5.45 -16.35 23.73
N LYS A 553 -5.09 -16.54 24.99
CA LYS A 553 -6.08 -16.53 26.09
C LYS A 553 -6.76 -15.17 26.28
N GLU A 554 -6.00 -14.09 26.15
CA GLU A 554 -6.53 -12.73 26.32
C GLU A 554 -7.43 -12.32 25.16
N ILE A 555 -7.11 -12.72 23.92
CA ILE A 555 -7.95 -12.40 22.78
C ILE A 555 -9.22 -13.24 22.72
N GLU A 556 -9.17 -14.50 23.17
CA GLU A 556 -10.39 -15.30 23.36
C GLU A 556 -11.36 -14.65 24.36
N LEU A 557 -10.82 -14.13 25.47
CA LEU A 557 -11.63 -13.40 26.44
C LEU A 557 -12.19 -12.09 25.85
N PHE A 558 -11.43 -11.41 24.99
CA PHE A 558 -11.86 -10.18 24.35
C PHE A 558 -13.05 -10.41 23.41
N PHE A 559 -13.02 -11.46 22.59
CA PHE A 559 -14.11 -11.75 21.65
C PHE A 559 -15.34 -12.42 22.31
N ASN A 560 -15.23 -12.93 23.53
CA ASN A 560 -16.34 -13.52 24.28
C ASN A 560 -17.06 -12.52 25.21
N GLN A 561 -16.69 -11.23 25.18
CA GLN A 561 -17.38 -10.18 25.94
C GLN A 561 -18.60 -9.67 25.17
#